data_ab478f52ad922f6df14e419ecbd66b13
#
_entry.id   ab478f52ad922f6df14e419ecbd66b13
#
_cell.length_a   1.000
_cell.length_b   1.000
_cell.length_c   1.000
_cell.angle_alpha   90.00
_cell.angle_beta   90.00
_cell.angle_gamma   90.00
#
_symmetry.space_group_name_H-M   'P 1'
#
loop_
_entity.id
_entity.type
_entity.pdbx_description
1 polymer ?
#
loop_
_entity_poly.entity_id
_entity_poly.type
_entity_poly.pdbx_seq_one_letter_code
_entity_poly.pdbx_strand_id
1 'polypeptide(L)'
;MNRTRLVAALVLAAAFVGGLVLLERSGPEEASAQAASIDLETSATCAPCHQAEWKEWEESMHAQAFTDPLVLASNQSNNFRRLDCIPCHAPAPVFEHGIGKLERVVERVTHREHGVDCLSCHRAYDHVVGPEHLAPSSANAACRPAGQAEMRSPAVCAPCHNQHNTVDQWELSTFAKAGVGCVDCHMPVVERKCADGTTRSGRSHRMTGGHDVATLTKAYELRTEVKTDEGAGRTLVVSVSNTGAGHNFPADARHRALDVIVTLIQADGVQVPAREARPYGRERGTARRRFRNPYREETERLDNAQKWGRENTQIVAGETLSLEVPFEAGSVTEARVELIYKLTPIMLDDEGVRLHDERVKL
;
A
#
# COMPACT_ATOMS: atom_id res chain seq x y z
N MET A 1 51.91 26.80 -75.21
CA MET A 1 51.79 26.46 -73.77
C MET A 1 52.36 25.07 -73.59
N ASN A 2 53.39 24.97 -72.83
CA ASN A 2 54.22 23.77 -72.74
C ASN A 2 53.59 22.71 -71.87
N ARG A 3 53.39 21.48 -72.35
CA ARG A 3 52.76 20.35 -71.66
C ARG A 3 53.34 20.06 -70.24
N THR A 4 54.62 20.43 -70.07
CA THR A 4 55.37 20.26 -68.82
C THR A 4 54.84 21.19 -67.66
N ARG A 5 54.35 22.38 -68.04
CA ARG A 5 53.79 23.33 -67.02
C ARG A 5 52.37 22.93 -66.52
N LEU A 6 51.62 22.20 -67.34
CA LEU A 6 50.28 21.72 -66.94
C LEU A 6 50.37 20.55 -66.00
N VAL A 7 51.35 19.67 -66.14
CA VAL A 7 51.56 18.52 -65.25
C VAL A 7 52.03 18.97 -63.86
N ALA A 8 52.90 19.99 -63.78
CA ALA A 8 53.35 20.53 -62.49
C ALA A 8 52.23 21.22 -61.69
N ALA A 9 51.30 21.91 -62.38
CA ALA A 9 50.14 22.54 -61.70
C ALA A 9 49.15 21.54 -61.20
N LEU A 10 48.92 20.41 -61.88
CA LEU A 10 48.03 19.36 -61.44
C LEU A 10 48.59 18.53 -60.26
N VAL A 11 49.87 18.31 -60.15
CA VAL A 11 50.51 17.61 -59.04
C VAL A 11 50.48 18.46 -57.75
N LEU A 12 50.69 19.78 -57.87
CA LEU A 12 50.60 20.71 -56.73
C LEU A 12 49.15 20.86 -56.21
N ALA A 13 48.17 20.86 -57.10
CA ALA A 13 46.80 20.89 -56.70
C ALA A 13 46.34 19.59 -55.96
N ALA A 14 46.78 18.44 -56.40
CA ALA A 14 46.54 17.16 -55.78
C ALA A 14 47.19 17.01 -54.36
N ALA A 15 48.39 17.58 -54.18
CA ALA A 15 49.11 17.58 -52.92
C ALA A 15 48.40 18.52 -51.87
N PHE A 16 47.77 19.64 -52.30
CA PHE A 16 47.07 20.56 -51.42
C PHE A 16 45.70 20.05 -50.98
N VAL A 17 44.97 19.35 -51.85
CA VAL A 17 43.69 18.72 -51.50
C VAL A 17 43.94 17.49 -50.65
N GLY A 18 44.97 16.69 -50.84
CA GLY A 18 45.37 15.57 -50.02
C GLY A 18 45.78 15.97 -48.60
N GLY A 19 46.46 17.12 -48.44
CA GLY A 19 46.90 17.68 -47.17
C GLY A 19 45.70 18.23 -46.36
N LEU A 20 44.72 18.84 -47.03
CA LEU A 20 43.51 19.35 -46.32
C LEU A 20 42.61 18.22 -45.82
N VAL A 21 42.50 17.10 -46.56
CA VAL A 21 41.69 15.95 -46.15
C VAL A 21 42.34 15.16 -44.99
N LEU A 22 43.66 15.24 -44.82
CA LEU A 22 44.35 14.58 -43.70
C LEU A 22 44.38 15.43 -42.41
N LEU A 23 44.17 16.76 -42.50
CA LEU A 23 44.10 17.64 -41.33
C LEU A 23 42.71 17.71 -40.69
N GLU A 24 41.63 17.30 -41.35
CA GLU A 24 40.27 17.24 -40.77
C GLU A 24 39.98 15.93 -39.99
N ARG A 25 40.91 14.98 -39.89
CA ARG A 25 40.69 13.68 -39.21
C ARG A 25 41.33 13.54 -37.84
N SER A 26 41.83 14.60 -37.25
CA SER A 26 42.35 14.60 -35.88
C SER A 26 41.65 15.65 -34.98
N GLY A 27 40.34 15.78 -35.13
CA GLY A 27 39.53 16.28 -34.04
C GLY A 27 39.58 15.26 -32.88
N PRO A 28 39.58 15.70 -31.61
CA PRO A 28 39.47 14.75 -30.52
C PRO A 28 38.19 13.95 -30.80
N GLU A 29 38.33 12.65 -30.95
CA GLU A 29 37.27 11.70 -30.86
C GLU A 29 36.72 11.92 -29.45
N GLU A 30 35.67 12.76 -29.31
CA GLU A 30 34.87 12.75 -28.13
C GLU A 30 34.41 11.32 -28.00
N ALA A 31 35.10 10.57 -27.15
CA ALA A 31 34.63 9.32 -26.64
C ALA A 31 33.29 9.67 -25.94
N SER A 32 32.22 9.60 -26.70
CA SER A 32 30.89 9.46 -26.18
C SER A 32 31.00 8.22 -25.31
N ALA A 33 31.30 8.45 -24.02
CA ALA A 33 31.15 7.44 -23.01
C ALA A 33 29.67 7.06 -23.07
N GLN A 34 29.40 6.02 -23.84
CA GLN A 34 28.09 5.39 -23.86
C GLN A 34 27.85 4.96 -22.42
N ALA A 35 27.12 5.81 -21.66
CA ALA A 35 26.77 5.48 -20.31
C ALA A 35 26.12 4.11 -20.37
N ALA A 36 26.70 3.15 -19.65
CA ALA A 36 26.23 1.79 -19.64
C ALA A 36 24.73 1.83 -19.29
N SER A 37 23.89 1.36 -20.20
CA SER A 37 22.46 1.23 -19.94
C SER A 37 22.28 0.21 -18.84
N ILE A 38 21.53 0.56 -17.80
CA ILE A 38 21.19 -0.42 -16.76
C ILE A 38 20.17 -1.42 -17.32
N ASP A 39 20.24 -2.63 -16.80
CA ASP A 39 19.23 -3.66 -17.09
C ASP A 39 17.91 -3.31 -16.39
N LEU A 40 16.84 -3.12 -17.14
CA LEU A 40 15.49 -2.86 -16.66
C LEU A 40 14.59 -4.12 -16.67
N GLU A 41 15.17 -5.30 -16.83
CA GLU A 41 14.41 -6.55 -16.74
C GLU A 41 14.20 -7.01 -15.29
N THR A 42 15.04 -6.54 -14.36
CA THR A 42 14.95 -6.88 -12.94
C THR A 42 15.21 -5.69 -12.04
N SER A 43 14.41 -5.56 -10.97
CA SER A 43 14.61 -4.55 -9.94
C SER A 43 15.90 -4.73 -9.13
N ALA A 44 16.53 -5.91 -9.16
CA ALA A 44 17.79 -6.15 -8.49
C ALA A 44 18.91 -5.18 -8.96
N THR A 45 18.79 -4.66 -10.18
CA THR A 45 19.70 -3.64 -10.72
C THR A 45 19.67 -2.30 -9.96
N CYS A 46 18.59 -2.04 -9.20
CA CYS A 46 18.43 -0.80 -8.39
C CYS A 46 19.22 -0.87 -7.07
N ALA A 47 19.37 -2.07 -6.50
CA ALA A 47 19.90 -2.30 -5.15
C ALA A 47 21.30 -1.69 -4.90
N PRO A 48 22.29 -1.76 -5.82
CA PRO A 48 23.62 -1.23 -5.54
C PRO A 48 23.66 0.28 -5.25
N CYS A 49 22.74 1.05 -5.85
CA CYS A 49 22.67 2.50 -5.68
C CYS A 49 21.59 2.93 -4.65
N HIS A 50 20.49 2.21 -4.58
CA HIS A 50 19.31 2.50 -3.73
C HIS A 50 19.22 1.52 -2.56
N GLN A 51 20.34 1.29 -1.86
CA GLN A 51 20.45 0.27 -0.78
C GLN A 51 19.42 0.45 0.33
N ALA A 52 19.15 1.69 0.73
CA ALA A 52 18.20 1.98 1.80
C ALA A 52 16.75 1.74 1.37
N GLU A 53 16.38 2.21 0.17
CA GLU A 53 15.08 1.97 -0.43
C GLU A 53 14.86 0.49 -0.71
N TRP A 54 15.88 -0.21 -1.18
CA TRP A 54 15.84 -1.66 -1.39
C TRP A 54 15.52 -2.41 -0.11
N LYS A 55 16.22 -2.09 0.98
CA LYS A 55 16.00 -2.71 2.28
C LYS A 55 14.60 -2.43 2.83
N GLU A 56 14.12 -1.19 2.70
CA GLU A 56 12.76 -0.83 3.10
C GLU A 56 11.71 -1.61 2.31
N TRP A 57 11.89 -1.74 0.99
CA TRP A 57 11.01 -2.49 0.12
C TRP A 57 11.05 -3.99 0.41
N GLU A 58 12.23 -4.58 0.59
CA GLU A 58 12.41 -6.01 0.87
C GLU A 58 11.65 -6.45 2.14
N GLU A 59 11.56 -5.57 3.13
CA GLU A 59 10.80 -5.79 4.37
C GLU A 59 9.29 -5.50 4.21
N SER A 60 8.84 -4.99 3.06
CA SER A 60 7.44 -4.59 2.84
C SER A 60 6.55 -5.74 2.37
N MET A 61 5.24 -5.58 2.56
CA MET A 61 4.25 -6.50 1.97
C MET A 61 4.18 -6.41 0.46
N HIS A 62 4.66 -5.34 -0.17
CA HIS A 62 4.79 -5.26 -1.62
C HIS A 62 5.83 -6.26 -2.15
N ALA A 63 7.00 -6.38 -1.51
CA ALA A 63 7.98 -7.39 -1.88
C ALA A 63 7.45 -8.82 -1.72
N GLN A 64 6.60 -9.05 -0.72
CA GLN A 64 6.01 -10.35 -0.40
C GLN A 64 4.70 -10.61 -1.14
N ALA A 65 4.19 -9.66 -1.93
CA ALA A 65 2.84 -9.71 -2.47
C ALA A 65 2.53 -10.97 -3.29
N PHE A 66 3.50 -11.52 -4.00
CA PHE A 66 3.32 -12.76 -4.78
C PHE A 66 3.59 -14.02 -3.96
N THR A 67 4.51 -13.97 -2.99
CA THR A 67 4.97 -15.12 -2.20
C THR A 67 4.23 -15.32 -0.90
N ASP A 68 3.38 -14.35 -0.49
CA ASP A 68 2.58 -14.43 0.72
C ASP A 68 1.71 -15.69 0.73
N PRO A 69 1.74 -16.50 1.82
CA PRO A 69 1.00 -17.77 1.90
C PRO A 69 -0.52 -17.61 1.72
N LEU A 70 -1.12 -16.50 2.18
CA LEU A 70 -2.56 -16.24 2.02
C LEU A 70 -2.93 -15.98 0.56
N VAL A 71 -2.05 -15.25 -0.16
CA VAL A 71 -2.21 -15.00 -1.59
C VAL A 71 -2.07 -16.29 -2.38
N LEU A 72 -1.04 -17.09 -2.09
CA LEU A 72 -0.83 -18.39 -2.74
C LEU A 72 -2.00 -19.33 -2.49
N ALA A 73 -2.49 -19.44 -1.26
CA ALA A 73 -3.63 -20.27 -0.91
C ALA A 73 -4.91 -19.79 -1.62
N SER A 74 -5.16 -18.49 -1.66
CA SER A 74 -6.30 -17.90 -2.35
C SER A 74 -6.25 -18.14 -3.86
N ASN A 75 -5.07 -18.01 -4.46
CA ASN A 75 -4.85 -18.23 -5.88
C ASN A 75 -5.00 -19.72 -6.28
N GLN A 76 -4.75 -20.66 -5.37
CA GLN A 76 -4.94 -22.10 -5.56
C GLN A 76 -6.36 -22.57 -5.30
N SER A 77 -7.16 -21.79 -4.57
CA SER A 77 -8.54 -22.14 -4.26
C SER A 77 -9.43 -21.97 -5.50
N ASN A 78 -10.43 -22.88 -5.64
CA ASN A 78 -11.41 -22.80 -6.74
C ASN A 78 -12.34 -21.56 -6.64
N ASN A 79 -12.23 -20.77 -5.56
CA ASN A 79 -13.06 -19.58 -5.31
C ASN A 79 -12.55 -18.33 -6.02
N PHE A 80 -11.28 -18.31 -6.44
CA PHE A 80 -10.71 -17.22 -7.20
C PHE A 80 -10.19 -17.74 -8.53
N ARG A 81 -10.59 -17.11 -9.61
CA ARG A 81 -9.97 -17.37 -10.91
C ARG A 81 -8.49 -16.96 -10.78
N ARG A 82 -7.61 -17.88 -11.13
CA ARG A 82 -6.14 -17.73 -11.03
C ARG A 82 -5.60 -16.41 -11.63
N LEU A 83 -6.37 -15.77 -12.49
CA LEU A 83 -6.02 -14.52 -13.16
C LEU A 83 -6.40 -13.25 -12.37
N ASP A 84 -7.17 -13.36 -11.30
CA ASP A 84 -7.71 -12.18 -10.61
C ASP A 84 -6.73 -11.58 -9.58
N CYS A 85 -5.81 -12.39 -9.02
CA CYS A 85 -4.87 -11.96 -7.98
C CYS A 85 -3.52 -11.50 -8.55
N ILE A 86 -2.97 -12.29 -9.49
CA ILE A 86 -1.59 -12.12 -9.97
C ILE A 86 -1.32 -10.74 -10.58
N PRO A 87 -2.21 -10.14 -11.37
CA PRO A 87 -1.94 -8.82 -11.96
C PRO A 87 -1.59 -7.75 -10.92
N CYS A 88 -2.25 -7.74 -9.76
CA CYS A 88 -1.96 -6.80 -8.68
C CYS A 88 -0.80 -7.25 -7.79
N HIS A 89 -0.57 -8.55 -7.68
CA HIS A 89 0.44 -9.12 -6.79
C HIS A 89 1.81 -9.37 -7.44
N ALA A 90 1.90 -9.26 -8.76
CA ALA A 90 3.14 -9.23 -9.55
C ALA A 90 2.89 -8.41 -10.83
N PRO A 91 2.68 -7.09 -10.73
CA PRO A 91 2.30 -6.26 -11.85
C PRO A 91 3.46 -5.99 -12.80
N ALA A 92 3.14 -5.87 -14.08
CA ALA A 92 3.96 -5.15 -15.04
C ALA A 92 3.96 -3.65 -14.68
N PRO A 93 4.90 -2.85 -15.27
CA PRO A 93 4.99 -1.43 -14.96
C PRO A 93 3.68 -0.68 -15.20
N VAL A 94 3.16 -0.02 -14.17
CA VAL A 94 1.84 0.63 -14.25
C VAL A 94 1.79 1.77 -15.25
N PHE A 95 2.89 2.49 -15.47
CA PHE A 95 2.95 3.57 -16.46
C PHE A 95 2.94 3.09 -17.92
N GLU A 96 3.18 1.80 -18.16
CA GLU A 96 3.07 1.20 -19.50
C GLU A 96 1.64 0.79 -19.85
N HIS A 97 0.83 0.49 -18.84
CA HIS A 97 -0.50 -0.05 -19.00
C HIS A 97 -1.62 0.91 -18.55
N GLY A 98 -1.24 2.02 -17.93
CA GLY A 98 -2.13 3.07 -17.47
C GLY A 98 -2.24 3.15 -15.95
N ILE A 99 -2.47 4.37 -15.49
CA ILE A 99 -2.71 4.72 -14.09
C ILE A 99 -4.14 5.25 -13.93
N GLY A 100 -4.72 5.07 -12.76
CA GLY A 100 -6.09 5.51 -12.47
C GLY A 100 -7.04 4.37 -12.16
N LYS A 101 -8.23 4.71 -11.70
CA LYS A 101 -9.21 3.76 -11.15
C LYS A 101 -9.83 2.80 -12.17
N LEU A 102 -9.85 3.18 -13.43
CA LEU A 102 -10.47 2.40 -14.50
C LEU A 102 -9.47 1.55 -15.28
N GLU A 103 -8.18 1.74 -15.01
CA GLU A 103 -7.14 1.02 -15.69
C GLU A 103 -6.97 -0.40 -15.13
N ARG A 104 -6.60 -1.32 -16.01
CA ARG A 104 -6.38 -2.72 -15.64
C ARG A 104 -4.91 -2.98 -15.47
N VAL A 105 -4.56 -3.53 -14.33
CA VAL A 105 -3.21 -4.03 -14.07
C VAL A 105 -2.97 -5.25 -14.94
N VAL A 106 -1.79 -5.31 -15.54
CA VAL A 106 -1.30 -6.44 -16.33
C VAL A 106 -0.26 -7.20 -15.50
N GLU A 107 -0.32 -8.52 -15.53
CA GLU A 107 0.66 -9.33 -14.82
C GLU A 107 2.05 -9.28 -15.50
N ARG A 108 3.09 -9.28 -14.67
CA ARG A 108 4.46 -9.46 -15.13
C ARG A 108 4.76 -10.95 -15.38
N VAL A 109 5.46 -11.26 -16.47
CA VAL A 109 5.74 -12.65 -16.87
C VAL A 109 7.02 -13.20 -16.27
N THR A 110 7.99 -12.35 -15.93
CA THR A 110 9.30 -12.67 -15.35
C THR A 110 9.39 -12.14 -13.92
N HIS A 111 10.23 -12.71 -13.07
CA HIS A 111 10.53 -12.22 -11.73
C HIS A 111 9.29 -11.93 -10.86
N ARG A 112 8.24 -12.77 -10.97
CA ARG A 112 7.00 -12.62 -10.19
C ARG A 112 7.25 -12.71 -8.68
N GLU A 113 8.30 -13.45 -8.29
CA GLU A 113 8.74 -13.59 -6.90
C GLU A 113 9.11 -12.27 -6.23
N HIS A 114 9.42 -11.22 -7.00
CA HIS A 114 9.66 -9.87 -6.48
C HIS A 114 8.37 -9.13 -6.09
N GLY A 115 7.19 -9.71 -6.32
CA GLY A 115 5.93 -9.07 -5.96
C GLY A 115 5.71 -7.75 -6.68
N VAL A 116 5.33 -6.70 -5.94
CA VAL A 116 5.27 -5.32 -6.45
C VAL A 116 6.61 -4.66 -6.17
N ASP A 117 7.43 -4.55 -7.20
CA ASP A 117 8.83 -4.12 -7.08
C ASP A 117 9.08 -2.69 -7.58
N CYS A 118 10.36 -2.28 -7.58
CA CYS A 118 10.77 -0.95 -8.03
C CYS A 118 10.25 -0.63 -9.43
N LEU A 119 10.42 -1.56 -10.37
CA LEU A 119 10.05 -1.36 -11.77
C LEU A 119 8.54 -1.36 -11.99
N SER A 120 7.76 -1.96 -11.09
CA SER A 120 6.30 -1.87 -11.14
C SER A 120 5.80 -0.42 -11.09
N CYS A 121 6.49 0.45 -10.34
CA CYS A 121 6.14 1.87 -10.19
C CYS A 121 7.12 2.82 -10.87
N HIS A 122 8.38 2.42 -11.08
CA HIS A 122 9.45 3.30 -11.53
C HIS A 122 9.90 3.04 -12.97
N ARG A 123 9.18 2.24 -13.75
CA ARG A 123 9.47 2.02 -15.18
C ARG A 123 8.34 2.55 -16.05
N ALA A 124 8.72 3.21 -17.14
CA ALA A 124 7.86 3.57 -18.25
C ALA A 124 8.61 3.23 -19.55
N TYR A 125 8.18 2.17 -20.19
CA TYR A 125 8.80 1.63 -21.42
C TYR A 125 10.31 1.31 -21.23
N ASP A 126 11.20 2.07 -21.85
CA ASP A 126 12.65 1.87 -21.88
C ASP A 126 13.42 2.75 -20.89
N HIS A 127 12.74 3.47 -20.01
CA HIS A 127 13.38 4.38 -19.06
C HIS A 127 12.80 4.30 -17.66
N VAL A 128 13.58 4.78 -16.70
CA VAL A 128 13.18 4.92 -15.31
C VAL A 128 12.43 6.24 -15.12
N VAL A 129 11.36 6.22 -14.33
CA VAL A 129 10.62 7.42 -13.91
C VAL A 129 10.78 7.67 -12.43
N GLY A 130 10.80 8.94 -12.06
CA GLY A 130 10.87 9.42 -10.69
C GLY A 130 9.87 10.55 -10.45
N PRO A 131 9.88 11.19 -9.27
CA PRO A 131 9.03 12.34 -9.01
C PRO A 131 9.34 13.49 -9.99
N GLU A 132 8.34 14.35 -10.25
CA GLU A 132 8.43 15.46 -11.21
C GLU A 132 9.72 16.31 -11.04
N HIS A 133 10.07 16.60 -9.79
CA HIS A 133 11.27 17.36 -9.45
C HIS A 133 12.38 16.40 -9.00
N LEU A 134 13.23 16.03 -9.96
CA LEU A 134 14.41 15.19 -9.70
C LEU A 134 15.53 16.01 -9.04
N ALA A 135 16.33 15.35 -8.23
CA ALA A 135 17.55 15.95 -7.70
C ALA A 135 18.54 16.26 -8.85
N PRO A 136 19.33 17.33 -8.78
CA PRO A 136 20.31 17.66 -9.83
C PRO A 136 21.31 16.54 -10.14
N SER A 137 21.65 15.72 -9.13
CA SER A 137 22.50 14.52 -9.29
C SER A 137 21.90 13.45 -10.19
N SER A 138 20.59 13.45 -10.42
CA SER A 138 19.89 12.47 -11.26
C SER A 138 20.27 12.60 -12.74
N ALA A 139 20.71 13.77 -13.19
CA ALA A 139 21.12 14.00 -14.57
C ALA A 139 22.29 13.10 -15.01
N ASN A 140 23.17 12.72 -14.06
CA ASN A 140 24.32 11.87 -14.28
C ASN A 140 24.12 10.42 -13.79
N ALA A 141 22.93 10.07 -13.34
CA ALA A 141 22.62 8.72 -12.88
C ALA A 141 22.62 7.74 -14.06
N ALA A 142 23.16 6.54 -13.87
CA ALA A 142 23.16 5.49 -14.88
C ALA A 142 21.74 5.13 -15.38
N CYS A 143 20.73 5.20 -14.49
CA CYS A 143 19.34 4.94 -14.83
C CYS A 143 18.63 6.08 -15.56
N ARG A 144 19.23 7.28 -15.64
CA ARG A 144 18.68 8.47 -16.34
C ARG A 144 17.19 8.68 -16.10
N PRO A 145 16.75 8.86 -14.85
CA PRO A 145 15.33 8.94 -14.54
C PRO A 145 14.70 10.16 -15.21
N ALA A 146 13.49 10.00 -15.72
CA ALA A 146 12.63 11.09 -16.17
C ALA A 146 11.68 11.53 -15.04
N GLY A 147 11.39 12.82 -14.94
CA GLY A 147 10.42 13.36 -14.00
C GLY A 147 9.00 13.01 -14.46
N GLN A 148 8.18 12.49 -13.53
CA GLN A 148 6.79 12.11 -13.78
C GLN A 148 5.89 12.78 -12.74
N ALA A 149 5.02 13.69 -13.18
CA ALA A 149 4.17 14.48 -12.29
C ALA A 149 3.21 13.60 -11.47
N GLU A 150 2.71 12.53 -12.08
CA GLU A 150 1.75 11.61 -11.47
C GLU A 150 2.37 10.65 -10.45
N MET A 151 3.70 10.57 -10.33
CA MET A 151 4.39 9.60 -9.44
C MET A 151 3.91 9.64 -7.99
N ARG A 152 3.44 10.80 -7.52
CA ARG A 152 2.88 10.96 -6.16
C ARG A 152 1.35 10.98 -6.14
N SER A 153 0.72 10.88 -7.29
CA SER A 153 -0.74 10.89 -7.40
C SER A 153 -1.34 9.57 -6.90
N PRO A 154 -2.51 9.60 -6.27
CA PRO A 154 -3.30 8.41 -5.97
C PRO A 154 -3.58 7.55 -7.20
N ALA A 155 -3.53 8.13 -8.41
CA ALA A 155 -3.73 7.41 -9.67
C ALA A 155 -2.72 6.27 -9.89
N VAL A 156 -1.49 6.37 -9.35
CA VAL A 156 -0.48 5.31 -9.43
C VAL A 156 -0.87 4.09 -8.58
N CYS A 157 -1.52 4.32 -7.45
CA CYS A 157 -1.96 3.27 -6.52
C CYS A 157 -3.29 2.63 -6.96
N ALA A 158 -4.12 3.41 -7.67
CA ALA A 158 -5.51 3.09 -7.96
C ALA A 158 -5.73 1.80 -8.78
N PRO A 159 -4.90 1.42 -9.77
CA PRO A 159 -5.13 0.21 -10.56
C PRO A 159 -5.20 -1.06 -9.71
N CYS A 160 -4.44 -1.12 -8.60
CA CYS A 160 -4.45 -2.23 -7.66
C CYS A 160 -5.39 -1.96 -6.47
N HIS A 161 -5.29 -0.79 -5.84
CA HIS A 161 -5.94 -0.50 -4.55
C HIS A 161 -7.39 -0.03 -4.67
N ASN A 162 -7.89 0.27 -5.88
CA ASN A 162 -9.32 0.58 -6.06
C ASN A 162 -10.21 -0.62 -6.34
N GLN A 163 -9.69 -1.84 -6.33
CA GLN A 163 -10.48 -3.07 -6.51
C GLN A 163 -11.59 -3.21 -5.45
N HIS A 164 -11.40 -2.59 -4.28
CA HIS A 164 -12.36 -2.57 -3.17
C HIS A 164 -12.78 -1.15 -2.81
N ASN A 165 -12.73 -0.23 -3.78
CA ASN A 165 -13.16 1.17 -3.68
C ASN A 165 -12.32 2.02 -2.70
N THR A 166 -11.09 1.63 -2.36
CA THR A 166 -10.26 2.37 -1.38
C THR A 166 -9.97 3.79 -1.84
N VAL A 167 -9.66 3.98 -3.13
CA VAL A 167 -9.43 5.31 -3.70
C VAL A 167 -10.74 6.12 -3.76
N ASP A 168 -11.85 5.51 -4.14
CA ASP A 168 -13.17 6.16 -4.13
C ASP A 168 -13.56 6.63 -2.73
N GLN A 169 -13.30 5.80 -1.71
CA GLN A 169 -13.53 6.16 -0.30
C GLN A 169 -12.65 7.33 0.14
N TRP A 170 -11.36 7.30 -0.25
CA TRP A 170 -10.43 8.39 0.06
C TRP A 170 -10.85 9.71 -0.59
N GLU A 171 -11.27 9.72 -1.86
CA GLU A 171 -11.73 10.93 -2.56
C GLU A 171 -12.87 11.64 -1.84
N LEU A 172 -13.73 10.91 -1.14
CA LEU A 172 -14.83 11.45 -0.37
C LEU A 172 -14.42 11.98 1.01
N SER A 173 -13.22 11.65 1.48
CA SER A 173 -12.75 11.97 2.81
C SER A 173 -12.32 13.44 2.97
N THR A 174 -12.18 13.86 4.24
CA THR A 174 -11.58 15.16 4.59
C THR A 174 -10.09 15.22 4.27
N PHE A 175 -9.40 14.07 4.23
CA PHE A 175 -7.98 13.98 3.88
C PHE A 175 -7.74 14.36 2.43
N ALA A 176 -8.54 13.84 1.49
CA ALA A 176 -8.45 14.22 0.07
C ALA A 176 -8.72 15.73 -0.12
N LYS A 177 -9.74 16.26 0.57
CA LYS A 177 -10.06 17.69 0.53
C LYS A 177 -8.94 18.57 1.08
N ALA A 178 -8.16 18.06 2.03
CA ALA A 178 -6.98 18.73 2.60
C ALA A 178 -5.70 18.51 1.76
N GLY A 179 -5.76 17.79 0.65
CA GLY A 179 -4.61 17.48 -0.20
C GLY A 179 -3.66 16.40 0.35
N VAL A 180 -4.10 15.63 1.36
CA VAL A 180 -3.32 14.53 1.94
C VAL A 180 -3.55 13.28 1.10
N GLY A 181 -2.51 12.83 0.39
CA GLY A 181 -2.57 11.66 -0.50
C GLY A 181 -2.13 10.35 0.16
N CYS A 182 -2.22 9.27 -0.61
CA CYS A 182 -1.83 7.93 -0.17
C CYS A 182 -0.39 7.87 0.35
N VAL A 183 0.54 8.50 -0.39
CA VAL A 183 1.97 8.51 -0.06
C VAL A 183 2.30 9.27 1.23
N ASP A 184 1.43 10.18 1.68
CA ASP A 184 1.71 10.98 2.88
C ASP A 184 1.58 10.15 4.17
N CYS A 185 0.71 9.14 4.15
CA CYS A 185 0.52 8.21 5.26
C CYS A 185 1.31 6.91 5.06
N HIS A 186 1.26 6.31 3.85
CA HIS A 186 1.83 4.98 3.60
C HIS A 186 3.30 5.00 3.18
N MET A 187 3.80 6.15 2.72
CA MET A 187 5.20 6.38 2.37
C MET A 187 5.71 7.68 3.02
N PRO A 188 5.71 7.78 4.36
CA PRO A 188 6.11 9.01 5.04
C PRO A 188 7.53 9.42 4.66
N VAL A 189 7.82 10.71 4.79
CA VAL A 189 9.16 11.23 4.56
C VAL A 189 10.09 10.73 5.66
N VAL A 190 11.23 10.19 5.26
CA VAL A 190 12.28 9.70 6.17
C VAL A 190 13.65 10.20 5.72
N GLU A 191 14.56 10.39 6.68
CA GLU A 191 15.97 10.66 6.42
C GLU A 191 16.73 9.34 6.31
N ARG A 192 17.55 9.21 5.26
CA ARG A 192 18.36 8.00 5.06
C ARG A 192 19.75 8.33 4.54
N LYS A 193 20.69 7.45 4.84
CA LYS A 193 22.05 7.51 4.27
C LYS A 193 22.04 6.86 2.89
N CYS A 194 22.60 7.56 1.91
CA CYS A 194 22.78 7.05 0.56
C CYS A 194 24.10 6.29 0.44
N ALA A 195 24.28 5.56 -0.67
CA ALA A 195 25.50 4.80 -0.96
C ALA A 195 26.75 5.69 -1.02
N ASP A 196 26.60 6.96 -1.38
CA ASP A 196 27.66 7.97 -1.41
C ASP A 196 28.00 8.57 -0.03
N GLY A 197 27.36 8.08 1.04
CA GLY A 197 27.54 8.56 2.42
C GLY A 197 26.75 9.83 2.76
N THR A 198 26.08 10.45 1.79
CA THR A 198 25.24 11.63 2.05
C THR A 198 23.95 11.23 2.76
N THR A 199 23.33 12.18 3.48
CA THR A 199 21.98 12.00 4.02
C THR A 199 20.99 12.72 3.14
N ARG A 200 19.91 12.01 2.76
CA ARG A 200 18.83 12.57 1.95
C ARG A 200 17.48 12.28 2.57
N SER A 201 16.59 13.24 2.42
CA SER A 201 15.17 13.06 2.71
C SER A 201 14.48 12.42 1.51
N GLY A 202 13.60 11.45 1.77
CA GLY A 202 12.83 10.79 0.73
C GLY A 202 11.64 10.02 1.29
N ARG A 203 10.78 9.51 0.40
CA ARG A 203 9.62 8.70 0.80
C ARG A 203 10.04 7.30 1.22
N SER A 204 9.52 6.81 2.35
CA SER A 204 9.73 5.44 2.79
C SER A 204 9.12 4.44 1.81
N HIS A 205 9.86 3.38 1.50
CA HIS A 205 9.40 2.26 0.67
C HIS A 205 8.94 1.04 1.49
N ARG A 206 8.72 1.22 2.80
CA ARG A 206 8.07 0.18 3.65
C ARG A 206 6.59 0.02 3.34
N MET A 207 5.93 1.06 2.81
CA MET A 207 4.53 1.07 2.40
C MET A 207 3.63 0.45 3.48
N THR A 208 3.77 0.96 4.72
CA THR A 208 3.10 0.42 5.90
C THR A 208 1.57 0.51 5.79
N GLY A 209 0.89 -0.51 6.28
CA GLY A 209 -0.57 -0.61 6.22
C GLY A 209 -1.11 -1.63 7.21
N GLY A 210 -2.03 -2.49 6.79
CA GLY A 210 -2.71 -3.47 7.63
C GLY A 210 -1.83 -4.56 8.29
N HIS A 211 -0.54 -4.62 7.99
CA HIS A 211 0.44 -5.50 8.63
C HIS A 211 1.36 -4.75 9.60
N ASP A 212 1.19 -3.43 9.76
CA ASP A 212 2.00 -2.60 10.63
C ASP A 212 1.17 -2.07 11.80
N VAL A 213 1.50 -2.48 13.01
CA VAL A 213 0.76 -2.13 14.24
C VAL A 213 0.74 -0.62 14.47
N ALA A 214 1.85 0.07 14.21
CA ALA A 214 1.94 1.51 14.43
C ALA A 214 1.04 2.29 13.46
N THR A 215 0.89 1.81 12.23
CA THR A 215 -0.05 2.37 11.24
C THR A 215 -1.49 2.08 11.62
N LEU A 216 -1.80 0.84 12.03
CA LEU A 216 -3.14 0.46 12.48
C LEU A 216 -3.60 1.27 13.70
N THR A 217 -2.70 1.50 14.66
CA THR A 217 -3.01 2.26 15.89
C THR A 217 -3.34 3.73 15.60
N LYS A 218 -2.81 4.30 14.53
CA LYS A 218 -3.12 5.67 14.11
C LYS A 218 -4.48 5.81 13.42
N ALA A 219 -5.06 4.70 12.94
CA ALA A 219 -6.27 4.73 12.14
C ALA A 219 -7.53 5.04 12.95
N TYR A 220 -7.52 4.77 14.26
CA TYR A 220 -8.72 4.82 15.08
C TYR A 220 -8.54 5.54 16.42
N GLU A 221 -9.64 5.98 16.98
CA GLU A 221 -9.79 6.26 18.41
C GLU A 221 -10.83 5.32 19.02
N LEU A 222 -10.57 4.81 20.23
CA LEU A 222 -11.54 4.05 21.00
C LEU A 222 -11.91 4.82 22.26
N ARG A 223 -13.19 4.91 22.55
CA ARG A 223 -13.73 5.55 23.77
C ARG A 223 -14.76 4.65 24.41
N THR A 224 -14.80 4.68 25.74
CA THR A 224 -15.77 3.98 26.57
C THR A 224 -16.58 4.97 27.38
N GLU A 225 -17.88 4.75 27.50
CA GLU A 225 -18.80 5.56 28.31
C GLU A 225 -19.80 4.64 29.01
N VAL A 226 -20.12 4.92 30.25
CA VAL A 226 -21.20 4.23 30.97
C VAL A 226 -22.40 5.16 31.02
N LYS A 227 -23.52 4.72 30.43
CA LYS A 227 -24.81 5.42 30.49
C LYS A 227 -25.69 4.77 31.55
N THR A 228 -26.44 5.60 32.23
CA THR A 228 -27.50 5.15 33.17
C THR A 228 -28.82 5.17 32.40
N ASP A 229 -29.46 4.01 32.33
CA ASP A 229 -30.75 3.85 31.69
C ASP A 229 -31.89 4.15 32.70
N GLU A 230 -33.12 4.31 32.20
CA GLU A 230 -34.28 4.43 33.07
C GLU A 230 -34.45 3.14 33.90
N GLY A 231 -34.48 3.27 35.24
CA GLY A 231 -34.48 2.16 36.17
C GLY A 231 -33.10 1.81 36.72
N ALA A 232 -32.83 0.55 37.05
CA ALA A 232 -31.56 0.08 37.62
C ALA A 232 -30.53 -0.35 36.56
N GLY A 233 -30.86 -0.23 35.27
CA GLY A 233 -30.00 -0.64 34.16
C GLY A 233 -28.89 0.37 33.88
N ARG A 234 -27.76 -0.14 33.42
CA ARG A 234 -26.64 0.64 32.92
C ARG A 234 -26.18 0.04 31.61
N THR A 235 -25.62 0.87 30.73
CA THR A 235 -25.09 0.44 29.42
C THR A 235 -23.68 0.93 29.27
N LEU A 236 -22.73 0.01 29.03
CA LEU A 236 -21.39 0.34 28.58
C LEU A 236 -21.44 0.55 27.05
N VAL A 237 -21.08 1.74 26.62
CA VAL A 237 -20.95 2.11 25.21
C VAL A 237 -19.48 2.13 24.86
N VAL A 238 -19.07 1.28 23.90
CA VAL A 238 -17.74 1.24 23.33
C VAL A 238 -17.80 1.82 21.92
N SER A 239 -17.19 2.96 21.71
CA SER A 239 -17.19 3.69 20.45
C SER A 239 -15.83 3.58 19.76
N VAL A 240 -15.81 3.23 18.48
CA VAL A 240 -14.62 3.22 17.63
C VAL A 240 -14.83 4.23 16.52
N SER A 241 -13.95 5.21 16.45
CA SER A 241 -13.95 6.28 15.45
C SER A 241 -12.80 6.08 14.47
N ASN A 242 -13.07 6.20 13.18
CA ASN A 242 -12.03 6.25 12.15
C ASN A 242 -11.55 7.68 12.01
N THR A 243 -10.52 8.05 12.77
CA THR A 243 -9.99 9.43 12.83
C THR A 243 -8.72 9.61 12.01
N GLY A 244 -8.01 8.54 11.69
CA GLY A 244 -6.69 8.61 11.08
C GLY A 244 -6.54 7.92 9.73
N ALA A 245 -7.53 7.13 9.28
CA ALA A 245 -7.51 6.58 7.94
C ALA A 245 -8.39 7.42 6.99
N GLY A 246 -7.81 7.82 5.86
CA GLY A 246 -8.53 8.59 4.84
C GLY A 246 -9.50 7.74 4.00
N HIS A 247 -9.71 6.50 4.34
CA HIS A 247 -10.61 5.53 3.72
C HIS A 247 -11.29 4.71 4.80
N ASN A 248 -12.19 3.80 4.45
CA ASN A 248 -12.86 2.95 5.43
C ASN A 248 -11.87 2.08 6.23
N PHE A 249 -12.19 1.82 7.50
CA PHE A 249 -11.39 0.98 8.39
C PHE A 249 -12.23 -0.19 8.94
N PRO A 250 -11.72 -1.45 8.90
CA PRO A 250 -10.49 -1.90 8.27
C PRO A 250 -10.56 -1.75 6.74
N ALA A 251 -9.41 -1.45 6.12
CA ALA A 251 -9.35 -1.09 4.71
C ALA A 251 -9.33 -2.30 3.79
N ASP A 252 -9.67 -2.01 2.52
CA ASP A 252 -9.38 -2.75 1.31
C ASP A 252 -9.89 -4.19 1.32
N ALA A 253 -9.04 -5.14 1.60
CA ALA A 253 -9.36 -6.54 1.38
C ALA A 253 -10.60 -6.98 2.15
N ARG A 254 -11.51 -7.63 1.46
CA ARG A 254 -12.70 -8.31 2.02
C ARG A 254 -12.33 -9.32 3.10
N HIS A 255 -11.06 -9.70 3.18
CA HIS A 255 -10.49 -10.59 4.17
C HIS A 255 -10.25 -9.91 5.52
N ARG A 256 -10.20 -8.58 5.59
CA ARG A 256 -9.90 -7.88 6.85
C ARG A 256 -11.13 -7.82 7.75
N ALA A 257 -10.89 -7.93 9.05
CA ALA A 257 -11.91 -7.70 10.07
C ALA A 257 -11.32 -6.95 11.27
N LEU A 258 -12.17 -6.19 11.95
CA LEU A 258 -11.88 -5.53 13.21
C LEU A 258 -12.96 -5.92 14.19
N ASP A 259 -12.59 -6.57 15.28
CA ASP A 259 -13.52 -7.04 16.32
C ASP A 259 -13.39 -6.18 17.58
N VAL A 260 -14.47 -5.58 18.01
CA VAL A 260 -14.64 -5.06 19.38
C VAL A 260 -15.22 -6.17 20.23
N ILE A 261 -14.58 -6.49 21.35
CA ILE A 261 -15.01 -7.53 22.28
C ILE A 261 -15.12 -6.91 23.68
N VAL A 262 -16.26 -7.12 24.33
CA VAL A 262 -16.49 -6.68 25.71
C VAL A 262 -16.78 -7.89 26.58
N THR A 263 -16.03 -8.05 27.66
CA THR A 263 -16.25 -9.07 28.69
C THR A 263 -16.56 -8.37 30.01
N LEU A 264 -17.76 -8.58 30.52
CA LEU A 264 -18.17 -8.06 31.85
C LEU A 264 -17.62 -8.93 32.97
N ILE A 265 -17.19 -8.32 34.07
CA ILE A 265 -16.53 -9.00 35.21
C ILE A 265 -17.15 -8.59 36.51
N GLN A 266 -17.52 -9.57 37.35
CA GLN A 266 -17.98 -9.36 38.72
C GLN A 266 -16.82 -9.06 39.67
N ALA A 267 -17.14 -8.62 40.90
CA ALA A 267 -16.14 -8.28 41.92
C ALA A 267 -15.24 -9.47 42.31
N ASP A 268 -15.76 -10.70 42.23
CA ASP A 268 -15.01 -11.94 42.46
C ASP A 268 -14.21 -12.44 41.26
N GLY A 269 -14.22 -11.68 40.13
CA GLY A 269 -13.51 -12.00 38.90
C GLY A 269 -14.25 -12.93 37.95
N VAL A 270 -15.48 -13.36 38.33
CA VAL A 270 -16.30 -14.19 37.44
C VAL A 270 -16.74 -13.38 36.22
N GLN A 271 -16.57 -13.96 35.03
CA GLN A 271 -17.03 -13.37 33.78
C GLN A 271 -18.56 -13.58 33.65
N VAL A 272 -19.25 -12.49 33.42
CA VAL A 272 -20.70 -12.49 33.21
C VAL A 272 -20.99 -12.45 31.72
N PRO A 273 -21.84 -13.34 31.20
CA PRO A 273 -22.29 -13.28 29.83
C PRO A 273 -22.94 -11.93 29.53
N ALA A 274 -22.33 -11.15 28.66
CA ALA A 274 -22.88 -9.90 28.17
C ALA A 274 -23.94 -10.19 27.10
N ARG A 275 -25.07 -9.49 27.18
CA ARG A 275 -26.10 -9.57 26.14
C ARG A 275 -25.59 -8.79 24.92
N GLU A 276 -25.37 -9.50 23.84
CA GLU A 276 -24.92 -8.86 22.56
C GLU A 276 -26.04 -7.97 22.02
N ALA A 277 -25.71 -6.74 21.71
CA ALA A 277 -26.60 -5.83 20.99
C ALA A 277 -26.86 -6.29 19.55
N ARG A 278 -25.91 -7.07 18.98
CA ARG A 278 -26.04 -7.78 17.69
C ARG A 278 -25.30 -9.12 17.75
N PRO A 279 -25.86 -10.20 17.18
CA PRO A 279 -25.27 -11.54 17.28
C PRO A 279 -24.15 -11.71 16.26
N TYR A 280 -22.96 -11.30 16.58
CA TYR A 280 -21.77 -11.50 15.73
C TYR A 280 -20.74 -12.45 16.31
N GLY A 281 -20.93 -12.95 17.52
CA GLY A 281 -19.98 -13.84 18.15
C GLY A 281 -20.54 -15.25 18.30
N ARG A 282 -19.70 -16.27 18.12
CA ARG A 282 -19.98 -17.65 18.52
C ARG A 282 -19.67 -17.91 19.99
N GLU A 283 -18.98 -16.98 20.64
CA GLU A 283 -18.49 -17.10 22.01
C GLU A 283 -19.56 -16.64 23.00
N ARG A 284 -19.89 -17.52 23.93
CA ARG A 284 -20.79 -17.20 25.06
C ARG A 284 -20.03 -16.34 26.06
N GLY A 285 -20.62 -15.29 26.54
CA GLY A 285 -20.08 -14.46 27.59
C GLY A 285 -19.35 -13.20 27.16
N THR A 286 -19.26 -12.93 25.86
CA THR A 286 -18.68 -11.70 25.33
C THR A 286 -19.67 -10.97 24.43
N ALA A 287 -19.78 -9.66 24.58
CA ALA A 287 -20.40 -8.82 23.56
C ALA A 287 -19.35 -8.52 22.48
N ARG A 288 -19.73 -8.76 21.24
CA ARG A 288 -18.81 -8.58 20.10
C ARG A 288 -19.50 -7.83 18.97
N ARG A 289 -18.77 -6.90 18.37
CA ARG A 289 -19.14 -6.28 17.10
C ARG A 289 -17.99 -6.38 16.13
N ARG A 290 -18.27 -6.92 14.94
CA ARG A 290 -17.30 -7.04 13.85
C ARG A 290 -17.54 -5.99 12.81
N PHE A 291 -16.45 -5.32 12.40
CA PHE A 291 -16.43 -4.39 11.30
C PHE A 291 -15.65 -5.02 10.14
N ARG A 292 -16.27 -5.09 8.96
CA ARG A 292 -15.65 -5.67 7.75
C ARG A 292 -16.43 -5.29 6.49
N ASN A 293 -15.79 -5.46 5.34
CA ASN A 293 -16.46 -5.51 4.05
C ASN A 293 -16.70 -6.99 3.68
N PRO A 294 -17.94 -7.48 3.64
CA PRO A 294 -18.23 -8.87 3.32
C PRO A 294 -18.08 -9.12 1.81
N TYR A 295 -17.88 -10.38 1.42
CA TYR A 295 -17.88 -10.77 0.02
C TYR A 295 -19.22 -10.51 -0.64
N ARG A 296 -19.20 -9.91 -1.82
CA ARG A 296 -20.40 -9.63 -2.63
C ARG A 296 -21.11 -10.93 -3.06
N GLU A 297 -20.35 -11.99 -3.33
CA GLU A 297 -20.88 -13.29 -3.73
C GLU A 297 -21.67 -14.00 -2.62
N GLU A 298 -21.33 -13.77 -1.36
CA GLU A 298 -22.09 -14.29 -0.23
C GLU A 298 -23.48 -13.63 -0.13
N THR A 299 -23.67 -12.46 -0.72
CA THR A 299 -24.94 -11.74 -0.71
C THR A 299 -25.93 -12.22 -1.77
N GLU A 300 -25.45 -12.82 -2.85
CA GLU A 300 -26.28 -13.26 -3.99
C GLU A 300 -26.74 -14.73 -3.85
N ARG A 301 -25.99 -15.55 -3.11
CA ARG A 301 -26.24 -17.00 -3.01
C ARG A 301 -27.20 -17.44 -1.92
N LEU A 302 -27.52 -16.62 -0.97
CA LEU A 302 -28.28 -17.04 0.20
C LEU A 302 -29.62 -16.32 0.25
N ASP A 303 -30.62 -16.99 -0.29
CA ASP A 303 -32.02 -16.61 -0.10
C ASP A 303 -32.36 -16.46 1.38
N ASN A 304 -32.81 -15.27 1.72
CA ASN A 304 -33.69 -14.90 2.83
C ASN A 304 -33.31 -15.15 4.29
N ALA A 305 -32.55 -16.13 4.65
CA ALA A 305 -32.48 -16.50 6.06
C ALA A 305 -31.35 -15.82 6.84
N GLN A 306 -30.39 -15.25 6.17
CA GLN A 306 -29.18 -14.83 6.90
C GLN A 306 -28.53 -13.59 6.33
N LYS A 307 -29.17 -12.47 6.53
CA LYS A 307 -28.59 -11.13 6.35
C LYS A 307 -27.43 -10.81 7.32
N TRP A 308 -27.03 -11.79 8.08
CA TRP A 308 -25.99 -11.69 9.09
C TRP A 308 -24.61 -11.63 8.44
N GLY A 309 -23.91 -10.52 8.60
CA GLY A 309 -22.57 -10.33 8.10
C GLY A 309 -22.46 -9.89 6.64
N ARG A 310 -23.54 -9.52 6.00
CA ARG A 310 -23.60 -9.13 4.60
C ARG A 310 -23.53 -7.64 4.34
N GLU A 311 -23.87 -6.83 5.32
CA GLU A 311 -23.74 -5.39 5.21
C GLU A 311 -22.29 -4.99 5.39
N ASN A 312 -21.82 -4.04 4.57
CA ASN A 312 -20.55 -3.39 4.81
C ASN A 312 -20.63 -2.64 6.14
N THR A 313 -19.86 -3.11 7.11
CA THR A 313 -19.79 -2.56 8.47
C THR A 313 -18.45 -1.87 8.73
N GLN A 314 -17.64 -1.62 7.71
CA GLN A 314 -16.42 -0.82 7.84
C GLN A 314 -16.76 0.56 8.42
N ILE A 315 -15.87 1.11 9.20
CA ILE A 315 -16.02 2.45 9.77
C ILE A 315 -15.55 3.45 8.71
N VAL A 316 -16.47 4.26 8.21
CA VAL A 316 -16.18 5.27 7.19
C VAL A 316 -15.23 6.33 7.77
N ALA A 317 -14.38 6.92 6.94
CA ALA A 317 -13.45 7.96 7.35
C ALA A 317 -14.19 9.14 8.03
N GLY A 318 -13.80 9.45 9.26
CA GLY A 318 -14.43 10.48 10.09
C GLY A 318 -15.68 10.01 10.85
N GLU A 319 -16.17 8.78 10.65
CA GLU A 319 -17.35 8.27 11.35
C GLU A 319 -16.98 7.49 12.62
N THR A 320 -17.99 7.33 13.48
CA THR A 320 -17.94 6.59 14.73
C THR A 320 -19.03 5.52 14.74
N LEU A 321 -18.65 4.29 15.09
CA LEU A 321 -19.59 3.20 15.31
C LEU A 321 -19.44 2.67 16.73
N SER A 322 -20.56 2.29 17.39
CA SER A 322 -20.56 1.89 18.78
C SER A 322 -21.14 0.49 18.98
N LEU A 323 -20.61 -0.20 19.99
CA LEU A 323 -21.18 -1.40 20.59
C LEU A 323 -21.77 -1.01 21.94
N GLU A 324 -23.05 -1.32 22.14
CA GLU A 324 -23.77 -1.09 23.40
C GLU A 324 -23.92 -2.42 24.13
N VAL A 325 -23.49 -2.45 25.41
CA VAL A 325 -23.51 -3.64 26.25
C VAL A 325 -24.25 -3.30 27.53
N PRO A 326 -25.54 -3.68 27.66
CA PRO A 326 -26.32 -3.45 28.86
C PRO A 326 -25.90 -4.40 29.99
N PHE A 327 -25.91 -3.89 31.21
CA PHE A 327 -25.63 -4.65 32.44
C PHE A 327 -26.44 -4.13 33.63
N GLU A 328 -26.56 -4.95 34.67
CA GLU A 328 -27.27 -4.57 35.91
C GLU A 328 -26.31 -3.89 36.88
N ALA A 329 -26.72 -2.73 37.41
CA ALA A 329 -25.93 -1.99 38.38
C ALA A 329 -25.71 -2.83 39.65
N GLY A 330 -24.45 -2.83 40.14
CA GLY A 330 -24.05 -3.54 41.37
C GLY A 330 -23.69 -5.03 41.15
N SER A 331 -24.06 -5.64 40.02
CA SER A 331 -23.67 -7.03 39.71
C SER A 331 -22.31 -7.12 39.01
N VAL A 332 -22.01 -6.13 38.22
CA VAL A 332 -20.77 -6.02 37.43
C VAL A 332 -19.95 -4.83 37.91
N THR A 333 -18.66 -5.03 38.12
CA THR A 333 -17.73 -3.98 38.60
C THR A 333 -16.71 -3.52 37.57
N GLU A 334 -16.41 -4.35 36.61
CA GLU A 334 -15.45 -4.06 35.56
C GLU A 334 -15.91 -4.63 34.21
N ALA A 335 -15.36 -4.07 33.13
CA ALA A 335 -15.40 -4.65 31.81
C ALA A 335 -13.98 -4.69 31.23
N ARG A 336 -13.65 -5.77 30.53
CA ARG A 336 -12.49 -5.80 29.65
C ARG A 336 -12.94 -5.45 28.23
N VAL A 337 -12.32 -4.45 27.64
CA VAL A 337 -12.58 -3.99 26.28
C VAL A 337 -11.37 -4.28 25.42
N GLU A 338 -11.56 -5.08 24.39
CA GLU A 338 -10.51 -5.47 23.45
C GLU A 338 -10.88 -5.02 22.04
N LEU A 339 -9.86 -4.58 21.28
CA LEU A 339 -9.98 -4.30 19.85
C LEU A 339 -8.96 -5.17 19.13
N ILE A 340 -9.44 -6.08 18.29
CA ILE A 340 -8.60 -7.07 17.59
C ILE A 340 -8.74 -6.90 16.09
N TYR A 341 -7.61 -6.63 15.43
CA TYR A 341 -7.53 -6.60 13.97
C TYR A 341 -7.12 -7.96 13.42
N LYS A 342 -7.81 -8.42 12.39
CA LYS A 342 -7.63 -9.74 11.79
C LYS A 342 -7.33 -9.63 10.30
N LEU A 343 -6.29 -10.30 9.84
CA LEU A 343 -5.94 -10.40 8.42
C LEU A 343 -6.97 -11.23 7.63
N THR A 344 -7.63 -12.17 8.32
CA THR A 344 -8.79 -12.87 7.76
C THR A 344 -9.90 -12.96 8.82
N PRO A 345 -11.19 -12.95 8.42
CA PRO A 345 -12.29 -12.98 9.38
C PRO A 345 -12.38 -14.30 10.18
N ILE A 346 -11.73 -15.35 9.69
CA ILE A 346 -11.73 -16.68 10.31
C ILE A 346 -10.59 -16.88 11.31
N MET A 347 -9.63 -15.95 11.40
CA MET A 347 -8.55 -16.02 12.40
C MET A 347 -9.15 -16.05 13.81
N LEU A 348 -8.53 -16.84 14.70
CA LEU A 348 -8.84 -16.82 16.11
C LEU A 348 -8.44 -15.47 16.74
N ASP A 349 -8.95 -15.16 17.94
CA ASP A 349 -8.68 -13.88 18.59
C ASP A 349 -7.22 -13.74 19.04
N ASP A 350 -6.60 -14.84 19.40
CA ASP A 350 -5.16 -14.92 19.78
C ASP A 350 -4.21 -14.87 18.59
N GLU A 351 -4.70 -15.16 17.37
CA GLU A 351 -3.95 -15.01 16.13
C GLU A 351 -4.01 -13.58 15.57
N GLY A 352 -5.01 -12.81 15.99
CA GLY A 352 -5.21 -11.43 15.56
C GLY A 352 -4.27 -10.45 16.25
N VAL A 353 -4.12 -9.27 15.65
CA VAL A 353 -3.36 -8.17 16.25
C VAL A 353 -4.24 -7.45 17.28
N ARG A 354 -3.91 -7.56 18.56
CA ARG A 354 -4.60 -6.84 19.63
C ARG A 354 -4.14 -5.39 19.64
N LEU A 355 -5.02 -4.50 19.15
CA LEU A 355 -4.76 -3.06 19.06
C LEU A 355 -5.09 -2.33 20.36
N HIS A 356 -6.06 -2.84 21.13
CA HIS A 356 -6.48 -2.28 22.41
C HIS A 356 -6.86 -3.39 23.38
N ASP A 357 -6.53 -3.22 24.66
CA ASP A 357 -6.87 -4.12 25.77
C ASP A 357 -6.89 -3.32 27.06
N GLU A 358 -8.07 -3.01 27.55
CA GLU A 358 -8.24 -2.16 28.71
C GLU A 358 -9.30 -2.74 29.65
N ARG A 359 -9.10 -2.56 30.97
CA ARG A 359 -10.12 -2.77 31.99
C ARG A 359 -10.75 -1.44 32.38
N VAL A 360 -12.05 -1.36 32.21
CA VAL A 360 -12.89 -0.20 32.54
C VAL A 360 -13.67 -0.50 33.80
N LYS A 361 -13.61 0.39 34.79
CA LYS A 361 -14.48 0.32 35.99
C LYS A 361 -15.90 0.77 35.64
N LEU A 362 -16.88 0.04 36.10
CA LEU A 362 -18.29 0.26 35.81
C LEU A 362 -19.07 0.78 36.98
#